data_9963679350aaf26e01052671e8b49433
#
_entry.id   9963679350aaf26e01052671e8b49433
#
_cell.length_a   1.000
_cell.length_b   1.000
_cell.length_c   1.000
_cell.angle_alpha   90.00
_cell.angle_beta   90.00
_cell.angle_gamma   90.00
#
_symmetry.space_group_name_H-M   'P 1'
#
loop_
_entity.id
_entity.type
_entity.pdbx_description
1 polymer ?
#
loop_
_entity_poly.entity_id
_entity_poly.type
_entity_poly.pdbx_seq_one_letter_code
_entity_poly.pdbx_strand_id
1 'polypeptide(L)'
;MSIQEAPPPAEFAVDKSYLYKFQRFSAWSGFLVMAVQGGCFFMLSKVQPPLDPQSTADQVKEWMIDNRAGILWTTVICSFVIPLEYFFVVTTSWQMRRIERGWGVLTMNQVLMGVVAPIGFFYPMFILSAAAYRVEERSPEILQLMTDIFYFSYVGFAFIFCLQCVCLGWATLIDKRTEPVFPRWFAYVNFMLAIVLAPGAFIYLFKDGPLAWNGLFAFWLPCLAYAVWKISTPLLLLKAVDSEEQEAAENQLPVLV
;
A
#
# COMPACT_ATOMS: atom_id res chain seq x y z
N MET A 1 -26.58 14.95 -40.69
CA MET A 1 -27.24 13.65 -40.52
C MET A 1 -26.31 12.84 -39.58
N SER A 2 -26.58 12.92 -38.25
CA SER A 2 -25.77 12.20 -37.25
C SER A 2 -26.18 10.73 -37.28
N ILE A 3 -25.23 9.87 -37.61
CA ILE A 3 -25.39 8.41 -37.48
C ILE A 3 -25.48 8.15 -35.98
N GLN A 4 -26.65 7.91 -35.46
CA GLN A 4 -26.87 7.38 -34.13
C GLN A 4 -26.40 5.89 -34.19
N GLU A 5 -25.25 5.57 -33.63
CA GLU A 5 -24.87 4.20 -33.45
C GLU A 5 -25.92 3.47 -32.62
N ALA A 6 -26.44 2.39 -33.16
CA ALA A 6 -27.40 1.54 -32.46
C ALA A 6 -26.72 1.01 -31.18
N PRO A 7 -27.47 0.96 -30.04
CA PRO A 7 -26.90 0.36 -28.81
C PRO A 7 -26.49 -1.09 -29.10
N PRO A 8 -25.36 -1.56 -28.53
CA PRO A 8 -24.92 -2.93 -28.70
C PRO A 8 -26.04 -3.90 -28.28
N PRO A 9 -26.17 -5.05 -28.94
CA PRO A 9 -27.18 -6.04 -28.58
C PRO A 9 -27.09 -6.43 -27.12
N ALA A 10 -28.22 -6.63 -26.47
CA ALA A 10 -28.35 -6.94 -25.03
C ALA A 10 -27.51 -8.14 -24.56
N GLU A 11 -27.11 -8.98 -25.46
CA GLU A 11 -26.25 -10.17 -25.23
C GLU A 11 -24.83 -9.82 -24.73
N PHE A 12 -24.34 -8.58 -24.93
CA PHE A 12 -23.03 -8.11 -24.50
C PHE A 12 -23.06 -7.13 -23.32
N ALA A 13 -24.22 -6.93 -22.70
CA ALA A 13 -24.35 -6.07 -21.56
C ALA A 13 -23.73 -6.75 -20.32
N VAL A 14 -22.53 -6.32 -19.91
CA VAL A 14 -21.90 -6.76 -18.65
C VAL A 14 -22.76 -6.25 -17.48
N ASP A 15 -23.14 -7.17 -16.59
CA ASP A 15 -23.82 -6.80 -15.35
C ASP A 15 -22.89 -5.91 -14.49
N LYS A 16 -23.18 -4.60 -14.46
CA LYS A 16 -22.37 -3.63 -13.72
C LYS A 16 -22.45 -3.82 -12.20
N SER A 17 -23.48 -4.51 -11.69
CA SER A 17 -23.63 -4.72 -10.24
C SER A 17 -22.48 -5.53 -9.65
N TYR A 18 -21.97 -6.49 -10.42
CA TYR A 18 -20.79 -7.27 -10.04
C TYR A 18 -19.53 -6.40 -9.87
N LEU A 19 -19.36 -5.38 -10.72
CA LEU A 19 -18.20 -4.47 -10.66
C LEU A 19 -18.17 -3.68 -9.34
N TYR A 20 -19.30 -3.16 -8.88
CA TYR A 20 -19.38 -2.43 -7.61
C TYR A 20 -19.14 -3.34 -6.41
N LYS A 21 -19.67 -4.57 -6.43
CA LYS A 21 -19.39 -5.58 -5.40
C LYS A 21 -17.90 -5.91 -5.32
N PHE A 22 -17.25 -6.07 -6.47
CA PHE A 22 -15.81 -6.34 -6.53
C PHE A 22 -14.98 -5.17 -6.06
N GLN A 23 -15.35 -3.92 -6.41
CA GLN A 23 -14.67 -2.72 -5.92
C GLN A 23 -14.80 -2.57 -4.39
N ARG A 24 -15.97 -2.87 -3.81
CA ARG A 24 -16.14 -2.90 -2.34
C ARG A 24 -15.28 -3.97 -1.69
N PHE A 25 -15.25 -5.19 -2.25
CA PHE A 25 -14.32 -6.24 -1.79
C PHE A 25 -12.87 -5.75 -1.84
N SER A 26 -12.47 -5.08 -2.91
CA SER A 26 -11.13 -4.52 -3.08
C SER A 26 -10.80 -3.45 -2.04
N ALA A 27 -11.76 -2.60 -1.68
CA ALA A 27 -11.57 -1.63 -0.60
C ALA A 27 -11.39 -2.32 0.76
N TRP A 28 -12.17 -3.36 1.06
CA TRP A 28 -12.03 -4.16 2.27
C TRP A 28 -10.71 -4.95 2.31
N SER A 29 -10.17 -5.37 1.16
CA SER A 29 -8.87 -6.02 1.09
C SER A 29 -7.74 -5.13 1.62
N GLY A 30 -7.81 -3.81 1.44
CA GLY A 30 -6.87 -2.85 2.02
C GLY A 30 -6.80 -2.92 3.55
N PHE A 31 -7.95 -3.06 4.24
CA PHE A 31 -7.98 -3.28 5.70
C PHE A 31 -7.44 -4.64 6.09
N LEU A 32 -7.82 -5.69 5.36
CA LEU A 32 -7.38 -7.05 5.65
C LEU A 32 -5.86 -7.16 5.55
N VAL A 33 -5.27 -6.63 4.47
CA VAL A 33 -3.81 -6.62 4.28
C VAL A 33 -3.12 -5.89 5.42
N MET A 34 -3.59 -4.69 5.79
CA MET A 34 -3.01 -3.93 6.90
C MET A 34 -3.08 -4.69 8.24
N ALA A 35 -4.22 -5.28 8.56
CA ALA A 35 -4.43 -5.98 9.83
C ALA A 35 -3.55 -7.23 9.91
N VAL A 36 -3.51 -8.03 8.83
CA VAL A 36 -2.73 -9.27 8.81
C VAL A 36 -1.23 -8.98 8.77
N GLN A 37 -0.78 -8.06 7.91
CA GLN A 37 0.62 -7.69 7.83
C GLN A 37 1.11 -7.08 9.15
N GLY A 38 0.36 -6.14 9.72
CA GLY A 38 0.68 -5.55 11.02
C GLY A 38 0.75 -6.60 12.12
N GLY A 39 -0.26 -7.46 12.23
CA GLY A 39 -0.27 -8.56 13.20
C GLY A 39 0.92 -9.51 13.03
N CYS A 40 1.23 -9.90 11.79
CA CYS A 40 2.37 -10.77 11.52
C CYS A 40 3.70 -10.09 11.88
N PHE A 41 3.88 -8.81 11.56
CA PHE A 41 5.14 -8.11 11.77
C PHE A 41 5.39 -7.79 13.25
N PHE A 42 4.35 -7.40 14.01
CA PHE A 42 4.48 -7.10 15.43
C PHE A 42 4.45 -8.32 16.34
N MET A 43 3.55 -9.28 16.06
CA MET A 43 3.28 -10.36 17.01
C MET A 43 3.98 -11.67 16.63
N LEU A 44 4.08 -11.96 15.33
CA LEU A 44 4.56 -13.27 14.88
C LEU A 44 6.06 -13.26 14.60
N SER A 45 6.53 -12.42 13.67
CA SER A 45 7.95 -12.34 13.29
C SER A 45 8.78 -11.40 14.16
N LYS A 46 8.12 -10.48 14.87
CA LYS A 46 8.76 -9.44 15.68
C LYS A 46 9.82 -8.62 14.93
N VAL A 47 9.61 -8.44 13.62
CA VAL A 47 10.42 -7.50 12.84
C VAL A 47 10.04 -6.05 13.13
N GLN A 48 8.89 -5.85 13.79
CA GLN A 48 8.45 -4.59 14.35
C GLN A 48 8.19 -4.78 15.85
N PRO A 49 8.71 -3.90 16.72
CA PRO A 49 9.64 -2.78 16.43
C PRO A 49 10.93 -3.27 15.79
N PRO A 50 11.57 -2.42 14.92
CA PRO A 50 12.80 -2.79 14.25
C PRO A 50 13.93 -3.08 15.23
N LEU A 51 14.75 -4.08 14.87
CA LEU A 51 15.97 -4.40 15.61
C LEU A 51 16.93 -3.19 15.61
N ASP A 52 17.70 -3.04 16.69
CA ASP A 52 18.67 -1.96 16.79
C ASP A 52 19.75 -2.11 15.70
N PRO A 53 19.99 -1.06 14.87
CA PRO A 53 21.04 -1.08 13.85
C PRO A 53 22.46 -1.32 14.40
N GLN A 54 22.66 -1.07 15.70
CA GLN A 54 23.94 -1.30 16.38
C GLN A 54 24.08 -2.71 16.99
N SER A 55 23.07 -3.59 16.80
CA SER A 55 23.15 -4.97 17.28
C SER A 55 24.34 -5.69 16.68
N THR A 56 25.07 -6.44 17.51
CA THR A 56 26.17 -7.27 17.04
C THR A 56 25.68 -8.45 16.22
N ALA A 57 26.55 -9.04 15.41
CA ALA A 57 26.20 -10.19 14.58
C ALA A 57 25.64 -11.36 15.41
N ASP A 58 26.20 -11.61 16.60
CA ASP A 58 25.74 -12.65 17.52
C ASP A 58 24.33 -12.33 18.07
N GLN A 59 24.06 -11.09 18.44
CA GLN A 59 22.72 -10.64 18.89
C GLN A 59 21.68 -10.81 17.79
N VAL A 60 22.02 -10.48 16.54
CA VAL A 60 21.14 -10.69 15.40
C VAL A 60 20.84 -12.17 15.18
N LYS A 61 21.86 -13.04 15.31
CA LYS A 61 21.70 -14.49 15.19
C LYS A 61 20.79 -15.03 16.30
N GLU A 62 21.00 -14.64 17.55
CA GLU A 62 20.16 -15.05 18.68
C GLU A 62 18.71 -14.62 18.48
N TRP A 63 18.47 -13.35 18.15
CA TRP A 63 17.13 -12.85 17.81
C TRP A 63 16.48 -13.64 16.69
N MET A 64 17.23 -14.01 15.65
CA MET A 64 16.70 -14.75 14.50
C MET A 64 16.37 -16.19 14.86
N ILE A 65 17.16 -16.84 15.72
CA ILE A 65 16.88 -18.19 16.26
C ILE A 65 15.57 -18.16 17.04
N ASP A 66 15.40 -17.20 17.96
CA ASP A 66 14.23 -17.07 18.82
C ASP A 66 12.95 -16.79 18.02
N ASN A 67 13.05 -16.07 16.91
CA ASN A 67 11.91 -15.68 16.10
C ASN A 67 11.77 -16.47 14.79
N ARG A 68 12.59 -17.51 14.57
CA ARG A 68 12.66 -18.30 13.32
C ARG A 68 11.29 -18.73 12.81
N ALA A 69 10.52 -19.40 13.65
CA ALA A 69 9.21 -19.90 13.27
C ALA A 69 8.26 -18.75 12.89
N GLY A 70 8.27 -17.66 13.65
CA GLY A 70 7.48 -16.47 13.38
C GLY A 70 7.84 -15.81 12.07
N ILE A 71 9.13 -15.68 11.74
CA ILE A 71 9.61 -15.12 10.46
C ILE A 71 9.10 -15.97 9.28
N LEU A 72 9.27 -17.29 9.35
CA LEU A 72 8.84 -18.20 8.28
C LEU A 72 7.33 -18.19 8.09
N TRP A 73 6.55 -18.28 9.18
CA TRP A 73 5.09 -18.20 9.10
C TRP A 73 4.57 -16.84 8.63
N THR A 74 5.22 -15.75 9.03
CA THR A 74 4.90 -14.41 8.51
C THR A 74 5.02 -14.39 6.99
N THR A 75 6.09 -14.93 6.44
CA THR A 75 6.29 -14.99 4.98
C THR A 75 5.22 -15.83 4.30
N VAL A 76 4.87 -17.00 4.87
CA VAL A 76 3.78 -17.84 4.33
C VAL A 76 2.45 -17.08 4.31
N ILE A 77 2.04 -16.51 5.44
CA ILE A 77 0.76 -15.78 5.56
C ILE A 77 0.74 -14.57 4.60
N CYS A 78 1.81 -13.78 4.61
CA CYS A 78 1.94 -12.61 3.74
C CYS A 78 1.94 -12.98 2.25
N SER A 79 2.45 -14.15 1.87
CA SER A 79 2.40 -14.64 0.47
C SER A 79 0.97 -14.79 -0.06
N PHE A 80 0.01 -15.11 0.80
CA PHE A 80 -1.40 -15.23 0.42
C PHE A 80 -2.15 -13.89 0.51
N VAL A 81 -1.77 -13.02 1.43
CA VAL A 81 -2.56 -11.83 1.78
C VAL A 81 -2.11 -10.59 1.02
N ILE A 82 -0.79 -10.35 0.88
CA ILE A 82 -0.28 -9.14 0.22
C ILE A 82 -0.73 -9.02 -1.25
N PRO A 83 -0.89 -10.08 -2.06
CA PRO A 83 -1.45 -9.94 -3.40
C PRO A 83 -2.83 -9.28 -3.46
N LEU A 84 -3.61 -9.32 -2.38
CA LEU A 84 -4.89 -8.61 -2.29
C LEU A 84 -4.72 -7.09 -2.31
N GLU A 85 -3.54 -6.58 -1.99
CA GLU A 85 -3.20 -5.15 -2.09
C GLU A 85 -3.34 -4.63 -3.53
N TYR A 86 -3.07 -5.47 -4.52
CA TYR A 86 -3.21 -5.07 -5.92
C TYR A 86 -4.66 -4.77 -6.30
N PHE A 87 -5.64 -5.48 -5.73
CA PHE A 87 -7.06 -5.14 -5.93
C PHE A 87 -7.38 -3.75 -5.38
N PHE A 88 -6.89 -3.45 -4.17
CA PHE A 88 -7.04 -2.13 -3.56
C PHE A 88 -6.39 -1.02 -4.40
N VAL A 89 -5.16 -1.23 -4.88
CA VAL A 89 -4.44 -0.28 -5.73
C VAL A 89 -5.17 -0.02 -7.04
N VAL A 90 -5.61 -1.09 -7.72
CA VAL A 90 -6.34 -0.97 -9.00
C VAL A 90 -7.66 -0.26 -8.80
N THR A 91 -8.40 -0.56 -7.74
CA THR A 91 -9.69 0.10 -7.49
C THR A 91 -9.51 1.57 -7.11
N THR A 92 -8.45 1.92 -6.38
CA THR A 92 -8.10 3.33 -6.11
C THR A 92 -7.82 4.08 -7.41
N SER A 93 -7.03 3.48 -8.31
CA SER A 93 -6.75 4.06 -9.62
C SER A 93 -8.00 4.12 -10.51
N TRP A 94 -8.87 3.12 -10.42
CA TRP A 94 -10.16 3.12 -11.11
C TRP A 94 -11.04 4.30 -10.70
N GLN A 95 -11.07 4.63 -9.43
CA GLN A 95 -11.78 5.81 -8.96
C GLN A 95 -11.08 7.12 -9.38
N MET A 96 -9.73 7.16 -9.39
CA MET A 96 -8.98 8.33 -9.89
C MET A 96 -9.24 8.64 -11.36
N ARG A 97 -9.44 7.63 -12.22
CA ARG A 97 -9.76 7.84 -13.65
C ARG A 97 -11.04 8.66 -13.86
N ARG A 98 -11.97 8.67 -12.90
CA ARG A 98 -13.16 9.51 -12.95
C ARG A 98 -12.82 11.00 -12.85
N ILE A 99 -11.74 11.33 -12.16
CA ILE A 99 -11.23 12.70 -12.01
C ILE A 99 -10.60 13.18 -13.31
N GLU A 100 -9.73 12.36 -13.91
CA GLU A 100 -9.02 12.70 -15.15
C GLU A 100 -9.86 12.41 -16.42
N ARG A 101 -11.10 11.93 -16.26
CA ARG A 101 -12.00 11.51 -17.36
C ARG A 101 -11.40 10.46 -18.28
N GLY A 102 -10.62 9.55 -17.71
CA GLY A 102 -9.93 8.46 -18.41
C GLY A 102 -8.62 8.06 -17.71
N TRP A 103 -7.82 7.27 -18.39
CA TRP A 103 -6.50 6.84 -17.91
C TRP A 103 -5.47 7.98 -18.11
N GLY A 104 -5.58 9.01 -17.28
CA GLY A 104 -4.67 10.15 -17.29
C GLY A 104 -3.30 9.85 -16.67
N VAL A 105 -2.40 10.85 -16.72
CA VAL A 105 -1.01 10.68 -16.26
C VAL A 105 -0.93 10.38 -14.76
N LEU A 106 -1.75 11.04 -13.93
CA LEU A 106 -1.74 10.81 -12.47
C LEU A 106 -2.26 9.42 -12.15
N THR A 107 -3.36 9.00 -12.79
CA THR A 107 -3.94 7.66 -12.64
C THR A 107 -2.95 6.56 -13.05
N MET A 108 -2.27 6.71 -14.19
CA MET A 108 -1.28 5.74 -14.66
C MET A 108 -0.07 5.66 -13.72
N ASN A 109 0.44 6.79 -13.23
CA ASN A 109 1.52 6.78 -12.24
C ASN A 109 1.08 6.15 -10.92
N GLN A 110 -0.16 6.41 -10.47
CA GLN A 110 -0.72 5.74 -9.29
C GLN A 110 -0.72 4.21 -9.46
N VAL A 111 -1.12 3.69 -10.63
CA VAL A 111 -1.06 2.23 -10.91
C VAL A 111 0.37 1.72 -10.80
N LEU A 112 1.30 2.36 -11.51
CA LEU A 112 2.70 1.93 -11.55
C LEU A 112 3.33 1.92 -10.17
N MET A 113 3.22 3.03 -9.42
CA MET A 113 3.78 3.14 -8.08
C MET A 113 3.08 2.19 -7.09
N GLY A 114 1.75 2.06 -7.20
CA GLY A 114 0.97 1.17 -6.35
C GLY A 114 1.24 -0.32 -6.60
N VAL A 115 1.63 -0.71 -7.81
CA VAL A 115 2.08 -2.09 -8.10
C VAL A 115 3.47 -2.36 -7.51
N VAL A 116 4.35 -1.38 -7.54
CA VAL A 116 5.72 -1.53 -7.03
C VAL A 116 5.79 -1.42 -5.49
N ALA A 117 4.97 -0.57 -4.87
CA ALA A 117 5.02 -0.33 -3.43
C ALA A 117 4.85 -1.61 -2.57
N PRO A 118 3.89 -2.52 -2.80
CA PRO A 118 3.78 -3.78 -2.06
C PRO A 118 5.01 -4.68 -2.17
N ILE A 119 5.77 -4.58 -3.26
CA ILE A 119 7.02 -5.32 -3.44
C ILE A 119 8.02 -4.89 -2.38
N GLY A 120 8.14 -3.59 -2.09
CA GLY A 120 9.01 -3.06 -1.05
C GLY A 120 8.69 -3.56 0.35
N PHE A 121 7.45 -3.93 0.64
CA PHE A 121 7.04 -4.50 1.93
C PHE A 121 7.18 -6.02 2.00
N PHE A 122 7.00 -6.72 0.90
CA PHE A 122 6.94 -8.18 0.89
C PHE A 122 8.26 -8.83 0.49
N TYR A 123 8.92 -8.30 -0.55
CA TYR A 123 10.18 -8.87 -1.03
C TYR A 123 11.28 -8.95 0.04
N PRO A 124 11.45 -7.95 0.94
CA PRO A 124 12.40 -8.07 2.04
C PRO A 124 12.17 -9.28 2.95
N MET A 125 10.91 -9.71 3.14
CA MET A 125 10.60 -10.89 3.94
C MET A 125 11.17 -12.19 3.35
N PHE A 126 11.31 -12.29 2.02
CA PHE A 126 11.98 -13.45 1.41
C PHE A 126 13.47 -13.52 1.80
N ILE A 127 14.14 -12.35 1.88
CA ILE A 127 15.53 -12.26 2.28
C ILE A 127 15.69 -12.69 3.74
N LEU A 128 14.85 -12.15 4.61
CA LEU A 128 14.87 -12.50 6.03
C LEU A 128 14.50 -13.98 6.26
N SER A 129 13.54 -14.51 5.51
CA SER A 129 13.17 -15.93 5.57
C SER A 129 14.27 -16.84 5.04
N ALA A 130 14.99 -16.44 4.00
CA ALA A 130 16.16 -17.18 3.51
C ALA A 130 17.26 -17.22 4.56
N ALA A 131 17.43 -16.15 5.36
CA ALA A 131 18.35 -16.14 6.50
C ALA A 131 17.88 -17.09 7.60
N ALA A 132 16.62 -16.99 8.03
CA ALA A 132 16.03 -17.77 9.11
C ALA A 132 15.92 -19.27 8.77
N TYR A 133 15.74 -19.62 7.48
CA TYR A 133 15.58 -21.00 7.04
C TYR A 133 16.77 -21.90 7.43
N ARG A 134 17.99 -21.34 7.35
CA ARG A 134 19.24 -22.03 7.71
C ARG A 134 20.05 -21.24 8.75
N VAL A 135 19.37 -20.73 9.77
CA VAL A 135 19.99 -19.84 10.78
C VAL A 135 21.16 -20.51 11.53
N GLU A 136 21.08 -21.81 11.76
CA GLU A 136 22.10 -22.56 12.49
C GLU A 136 23.36 -22.84 11.63
N GLU A 137 23.14 -22.97 10.30
CA GLU A 137 24.21 -23.30 9.34
C GLU A 137 24.99 -22.06 8.85
N ARG A 138 24.48 -20.85 9.10
CA ARG A 138 25.07 -19.59 8.62
C ARG A 138 25.88 -18.91 9.70
N SER A 139 26.95 -18.21 9.28
CA SER A 139 27.71 -17.38 10.21
C SER A 139 26.88 -16.15 10.65
N PRO A 140 27.16 -15.64 11.88
CA PRO A 140 26.46 -14.46 12.39
C PRO A 140 26.54 -13.24 11.47
N GLU A 141 27.68 -13.00 10.81
CA GLU A 141 27.91 -11.86 9.91
C GLU A 141 27.03 -11.93 8.66
N ILE A 142 26.82 -13.14 8.11
CA ILE A 142 25.90 -13.33 6.98
C ILE A 142 24.46 -13.04 7.39
N LEU A 143 24.05 -13.48 8.57
CA LEU A 143 22.72 -13.22 9.10
C LEU A 143 22.50 -11.73 9.36
N GLN A 144 23.51 -11.04 9.91
CA GLN A 144 23.49 -9.60 10.10
C GLN A 144 23.34 -8.86 8.74
N LEU A 145 24.17 -9.22 7.74
CA LEU A 145 24.08 -8.63 6.40
C LEU A 145 22.68 -8.82 5.78
N MET A 146 22.09 -10.02 5.91
CA MET A 146 20.76 -10.29 5.37
C MET A 146 19.67 -9.50 6.11
N THR A 147 19.85 -9.26 7.41
CA THR A 147 18.96 -8.42 8.21
C THR A 147 19.11 -6.94 7.85
N ASP A 148 20.32 -6.46 7.59
CA ASP A 148 20.57 -5.11 7.08
C ASP A 148 19.87 -4.90 5.71
N ILE A 149 20.02 -5.85 4.78
CA ILE A 149 19.35 -5.82 3.47
C ILE A 149 17.82 -5.80 3.65
N PHE A 150 17.30 -6.56 4.63
CA PHE A 150 15.88 -6.54 4.95
C PHE A 150 15.41 -5.13 5.35
N TYR A 151 16.06 -4.51 6.36
CA TYR A 151 15.65 -3.18 6.83
C TYR A 151 15.90 -2.08 5.79
N PHE A 152 17.00 -2.14 5.06
CA PHE A 152 17.27 -1.22 3.95
C PHE A 152 16.20 -1.29 2.86
N SER A 153 15.75 -2.49 2.53
CA SER A 153 14.69 -2.65 1.55
C SER A 153 13.33 -2.28 2.13
N TYR A 154 13.04 -2.65 3.37
CA TYR A 154 11.73 -2.47 4.00
C TYR A 154 11.45 -0.99 4.35
N VAL A 155 12.41 -0.31 4.94
CA VAL A 155 12.26 1.10 5.37
C VAL A 155 12.70 2.07 4.27
N GLY A 156 13.86 1.81 3.63
CA GLY A 156 14.44 2.73 2.66
C GLY A 156 13.68 2.82 1.33
N PHE A 157 12.89 1.80 0.99
CA PHE A 157 12.10 1.77 -0.26
C PHE A 157 10.83 2.63 -0.23
N ALA A 158 10.55 3.29 0.89
CA ALA A 158 9.34 4.09 1.09
C ALA A 158 9.14 5.23 0.07
N PHE A 159 10.20 5.68 -0.64
CA PHE A 159 10.12 6.80 -1.57
C PHE A 159 9.17 6.56 -2.75
N ILE A 160 9.02 5.34 -3.23
CA ILE A 160 8.02 5.02 -4.29
C ILE A 160 6.61 5.27 -3.78
N PHE A 161 6.33 4.95 -2.53
CA PHE A 161 5.05 5.23 -1.92
C PHE A 161 4.82 6.75 -1.71
N CYS A 162 5.88 7.54 -1.47
CA CYS A 162 5.78 9.00 -1.47
C CYS A 162 5.24 9.53 -2.81
N LEU A 163 5.78 9.05 -3.92
CA LEU A 163 5.34 9.46 -5.26
C LEU A 163 3.90 9.02 -5.54
N GLN A 164 3.51 7.85 -5.09
CA GLN A 164 2.13 7.38 -5.15
C GLN A 164 1.18 8.33 -4.43
N CYS A 165 1.52 8.73 -3.20
CA CYS A 165 0.76 9.70 -2.42
C CYS A 165 0.69 11.06 -3.11
N VAL A 166 1.78 11.54 -3.71
CA VAL A 166 1.78 12.80 -4.47
C VAL A 166 0.79 12.74 -5.64
N CYS A 167 0.79 11.65 -6.41
CA CYS A 167 -0.14 11.49 -7.53
C CYS A 167 -1.61 11.49 -7.06
N LEU A 168 -1.92 10.76 -5.99
CA LEU A 168 -3.26 10.68 -5.42
C LEU A 168 -3.70 12.04 -4.83
N GLY A 169 -2.80 12.71 -4.11
CA GLY A 169 -3.04 14.05 -3.58
C GLY A 169 -3.30 15.08 -4.67
N TRP A 170 -2.49 15.08 -5.72
CA TRP A 170 -2.65 16.00 -6.84
C TRP A 170 -3.95 15.75 -7.61
N ALA A 171 -4.27 14.48 -7.90
CA ALA A 171 -5.53 14.12 -8.52
C ALA A 171 -6.73 14.62 -7.70
N THR A 172 -6.69 14.44 -6.38
CA THR A 172 -7.75 14.92 -5.47
C THR A 172 -7.90 16.45 -5.52
N LEU A 173 -6.81 17.23 -5.65
CA LEU A 173 -6.89 18.70 -5.73
C LEU A 173 -7.46 19.23 -7.04
N ILE A 174 -7.19 18.55 -8.15
CA ILE A 174 -7.67 18.99 -9.48
C ILE A 174 -9.13 18.57 -9.74
N ASP A 175 -9.72 17.77 -8.90
CA ASP A 175 -11.15 17.41 -9.01
C ASP A 175 -12.02 18.64 -8.74
N LYS A 176 -12.70 19.13 -9.80
CA LYS A 176 -13.58 20.30 -9.76
C LYS A 176 -15.06 19.93 -9.81
N ARG A 177 -15.39 18.66 -9.64
CA ARG A 177 -16.80 18.22 -9.63
C ARG A 177 -17.51 18.79 -8.42
N THR A 178 -18.82 18.94 -8.52
CA THR A 178 -19.67 19.39 -7.41
C THR A 178 -19.58 18.40 -6.26
N GLU A 179 -19.57 17.11 -6.58
CA GLU A 179 -19.30 16.01 -5.65
C GLU A 179 -17.96 15.35 -6.03
N PRO A 180 -16.88 15.71 -5.36
CA PRO A 180 -15.56 15.18 -5.68
C PRO A 180 -15.44 13.71 -5.28
N VAL A 181 -14.65 12.91 -6.04
CA VAL A 181 -14.40 11.49 -5.74
C VAL A 181 -13.82 11.32 -4.34
N PHE A 182 -12.84 12.17 -4.04
CA PHE A 182 -12.21 12.22 -2.72
C PHE A 182 -12.31 13.64 -2.15
N PRO A 183 -12.56 13.78 -0.84
CA PRO A 183 -12.63 15.10 -0.21
C PRO A 183 -11.27 15.79 -0.22
N ARG A 184 -11.26 17.13 -0.33
CA ARG A 184 -10.01 17.92 -0.45
C ARG A 184 -9.01 17.70 0.69
N TRP A 185 -9.48 17.45 1.92
CA TRP A 185 -8.58 17.17 3.04
C TRP A 185 -7.70 15.94 2.81
N PHE A 186 -8.19 14.97 2.02
CA PHE A 186 -7.46 13.75 1.69
C PHE A 186 -6.21 14.04 0.84
N ALA A 187 -6.24 15.07 0.00
CA ALA A 187 -5.05 15.53 -0.71
C ALA A 187 -3.94 15.96 0.27
N TYR A 188 -4.30 16.72 1.30
CA TYR A 188 -3.33 17.18 2.31
C TYR A 188 -2.77 16.01 3.14
N VAL A 189 -3.59 15.02 3.47
CA VAL A 189 -3.12 13.78 4.12
C VAL A 189 -2.10 13.06 3.25
N ASN A 190 -2.34 12.95 1.94
CA ASN A 190 -1.40 12.32 1.02
C ASN A 190 -0.08 13.10 0.90
N PHE A 191 -0.11 14.42 0.78
CA PHE A 191 1.11 15.22 0.76
C PHE A 191 1.87 15.18 2.08
N MET A 192 1.17 15.25 3.20
CA MET A 192 1.78 15.08 4.52
C MET A 192 2.48 13.73 4.64
N LEU A 193 1.81 12.66 4.20
CA LEU A 193 2.38 11.31 4.22
C LEU A 193 3.63 11.24 3.34
N ALA A 194 3.61 11.82 2.13
CA ALA A 194 4.78 11.86 1.26
C ALA A 194 5.99 12.55 1.93
N ILE A 195 5.75 13.64 2.67
CA ILE A 195 6.82 14.35 3.42
C ILE A 195 7.31 13.50 4.60
N VAL A 196 6.41 12.89 5.35
CA VAL A 196 6.73 12.11 6.55
C VAL A 196 7.48 10.81 6.22
N LEU A 197 7.24 10.23 5.05
CA LEU A 197 7.92 9.02 4.59
C LEU A 197 9.31 9.29 3.99
N ALA A 198 9.58 10.51 3.51
CA ALA A 198 10.84 10.86 2.85
C ALA A 198 12.09 10.61 3.72
N PRO A 199 12.07 10.85 5.06
CA PRO A 199 13.20 10.53 5.93
C PRO A 199 13.63 9.06 5.93
N GLY A 200 12.78 8.12 5.53
CA GLY A 200 13.17 6.72 5.35
C GLY A 200 14.33 6.51 4.38
N ALA A 201 14.55 7.43 3.44
CA ALA A 201 15.69 7.38 2.53
C ALA A 201 17.06 7.65 3.22
N PHE A 202 17.07 8.21 4.42
CA PHE A 202 18.32 8.53 5.14
C PHE A 202 18.87 7.37 5.96
N ILE A 203 18.16 6.28 6.12
CA ILE A 203 18.61 5.11 6.89
C ILE A 203 19.95 4.54 6.42
N TYR A 204 20.29 4.75 5.13
CA TYR A 204 21.56 4.31 4.56
C TYR A 204 22.78 5.07 5.11
N LEU A 205 22.57 6.22 5.77
CA LEU A 205 23.60 7.10 6.26
C LEU A 205 23.74 7.06 7.78
N PHE A 206 22.70 6.65 8.51
CA PHE A 206 22.63 6.75 9.97
C PHE A 206 22.34 5.40 10.60
N LYS A 207 23.24 4.97 11.52
CA LYS A 207 23.08 3.75 12.33
C LYS A 207 22.43 4.02 13.69
N ASP A 208 22.23 5.30 14.04
CA ASP A 208 21.64 5.72 15.31
C ASP A 208 20.81 6.98 15.16
N GLY A 209 20.10 7.33 16.23
CA GLY A 209 19.29 8.54 16.29
C GLY A 209 18.00 8.48 15.47
N PRO A 210 17.35 9.64 15.26
CA PRO A 210 15.98 9.70 14.73
C PRO A 210 15.84 9.31 13.25
N LEU A 211 16.96 9.23 12.51
CA LEU A 211 17.01 8.86 11.09
C LEU A 211 17.52 7.43 10.84
N ALA A 212 17.88 6.68 11.89
CA ALA A 212 18.15 5.25 11.77
C ALA A 212 16.86 4.47 11.45
N TRP A 213 16.95 3.24 10.94
CA TRP A 213 15.77 2.45 10.55
C TRP A 213 14.82 2.09 11.70
N ASN A 214 15.25 2.23 12.96
CA ASN A 214 14.43 2.12 14.18
C ASN A 214 14.06 3.49 14.78
N GLY A 215 14.48 4.58 14.11
CA GLY A 215 14.36 5.95 14.60
C GLY A 215 12.97 6.56 14.44
N LEU A 216 12.75 7.65 15.16
CA LEU A 216 11.43 8.33 15.19
C LEU A 216 10.98 8.80 13.80
N PHE A 217 11.88 9.45 13.04
CA PHE A 217 11.53 10.05 11.75
C PHE A 217 11.60 9.06 10.58
N ALA A 218 12.46 8.06 10.66
CA ALA A 218 12.58 7.11 9.56
C ALA A 218 11.58 5.95 9.67
N PHE A 219 11.11 5.61 10.88
CA PHE A 219 10.24 4.46 11.10
C PHE A 219 8.93 4.80 11.82
N TRP A 220 8.97 5.32 13.04
CA TRP A 220 7.77 5.41 13.88
C TRP A 220 6.73 6.40 13.37
N LEU A 221 7.16 7.60 12.97
CA LEU A 221 6.26 8.61 12.41
C LEU A 221 5.71 8.19 11.05
N PRO A 222 6.51 7.65 10.10
CA PRO A 222 6.01 6.99 8.91
C PRO A 222 5.01 5.87 9.16
N CYS A 223 5.28 4.99 10.12
CA CYS A 223 4.39 3.89 10.46
C CYS A 223 3.01 4.38 10.92
N LEU A 224 2.99 5.39 11.80
CA LEU A 224 1.74 6.01 12.26
C LEU A 224 0.98 6.69 11.11
N ALA A 225 1.67 7.48 10.31
CA ALA A 225 1.08 8.18 9.17
C ALA A 225 0.53 7.20 8.11
N TYR A 226 1.26 6.11 7.86
CA TYR A 226 0.82 5.03 6.98
C TYR A 226 -0.44 4.33 7.53
N ALA A 227 -0.51 4.07 8.83
CA ALA A 227 -1.69 3.49 9.46
C ALA A 227 -2.94 4.38 9.30
N VAL A 228 -2.79 5.71 9.49
CA VAL A 228 -3.87 6.67 9.25
C VAL A 228 -4.32 6.63 7.80
N TRP A 229 -3.38 6.59 6.86
CA TRP A 229 -3.68 6.51 5.43
C TRP A 229 -4.38 5.19 5.05
N LYS A 230 -3.91 4.08 5.59
CA LYS A 230 -4.48 2.74 5.34
C LYS A 230 -5.86 2.54 5.96
N ILE A 231 -6.24 3.36 6.92
CA ILE A 231 -7.60 3.40 7.46
C ILE A 231 -8.48 4.34 6.63
N SER A 232 -8.00 5.55 6.35
CA SER A 232 -8.80 6.57 5.67
C SER A 232 -9.06 6.24 4.20
N THR A 233 -8.08 5.72 3.48
CA THR A 233 -8.20 5.48 2.03
C THR A 233 -9.26 4.42 1.69
N PRO A 234 -9.32 3.22 2.31
CA PRO A 234 -10.40 2.27 2.05
C PRO A 234 -11.79 2.81 2.39
N LEU A 235 -11.93 3.59 3.48
CA LEU A 235 -13.21 4.21 3.84
C LEU A 235 -13.68 5.21 2.79
N LEU A 236 -12.77 6.04 2.27
CA LEU A 236 -13.08 6.97 1.20
C LEU A 236 -13.34 6.25 -0.13
N LEU A 237 -12.62 5.15 -0.38
CA LEU A 237 -12.82 4.32 -1.56
C LEU A 237 -14.21 3.69 -1.57
N LEU A 238 -14.70 3.17 -0.43
CA LEU A 238 -16.07 2.67 -0.30
C LEU A 238 -17.10 3.74 -0.65
N LYS A 239 -16.94 4.96 -0.12
CA LYS A 239 -17.81 6.09 -0.45
C LYS A 239 -17.76 6.46 -1.94
N ALA A 240 -16.57 6.43 -2.55
CA ALA A 240 -16.39 6.72 -3.96
C ALA A 240 -17.08 5.68 -4.86
N VAL A 241 -17.06 4.40 -4.45
CA VAL A 241 -17.78 3.32 -5.15
C VAL A 241 -19.30 3.51 -5.04
N ASP A 242 -19.81 3.88 -3.85
CA ASP A 242 -21.23 4.13 -3.65
C ASP A 242 -21.70 5.33 -4.49
N SER A 243 -20.91 6.40 -4.56
CA SER A 243 -21.18 7.55 -5.43
C SER A 243 -21.18 7.16 -6.92
N GLU A 244 -20.22 6.32 -7.37
CA GLU A 244 -20.19 5.84 -8.76
C GLU A 244 -21.44 5.04 -9.13
N GLU A 245 -21.91 4.18 -8.22
CA GLU A 245 -23.12 3.37 -8.43
C GLU A 245 -24.37 4.24 -8.49
N GLN A 246 -24.48 5.26 -7.62
CA GLN A 246 -25.59 6.21 -7.63
C GLN A 246 -25.62 7.06 -8.89
N GLU A 247 -24.49 7.65 -9.30
CA GLU A 247 -24.39 8.42 -10.56
C GLU A 247 -24.79 7.58 -11.78
N ALA A 248 -24.40 6.28 -11.77
CA ALA A 248 -24.76 5.38 -12.87
C ALA A 248 -26.27 5.04 -12.90
N ALA A 249 -26.92 4.94 -11.74
CA ALA A 249 -28.35 4.71 -11.62
C ALA A 249 -29.15 5.94 -12.08
N GLU A 250 -28.76 7.14 -11.67
CA GLU A 250 -29.38 8.40 -12.06
C GLU A 250 -29.32 8.65 -13.57
N ASN A 251 -28.16 8.35 -14.19
CA ASN A 251 -27.99 8.49 -15.65
C ASN A 251 -28.78 7.47 -16.48
N GLN A 252 -29.34 6.43 -15.88
CA GLN A 252 -30.19 5.42 -16.53
C GLN A 252 -31.70 5.70 -16.39
N LEU A 253 -32.07 6.62 -15.50
CA LEU A 253 -33.48 7.05 -15.37
C LEU A 253 -33.85 7.91 -16.58
N PRO A 254 -34.99 7.65 -17.26
CA PRO A 254 -35.47 8.54 -18.30
C PRO A 254 -35.75 9.91 -17.68
N VAL A 255 -35.24 10.97 -18.31
CA VAL A 255 -35.59 12.34 -17.94
C VAL A 255 -37.12 12.48 -18.12
N LEU A 256 -37.84 12.45 -17.00
CA LEU A 256 -39.29 12.80 -17.00
C LEU A 256 -39.35 14.28 -17.27
N VAL A 257 -39.64 14.64 -18.54
CA VAL A 257 -39.95 16.00 -19.00
C VAL A 257 -41.39 16.32 -18.62
#